data_47809a38b8739beeb002e1993d309064
#
_entry.id   47809a38b8739beeb002e1993d309064
#
_cell.length_a   1.000
_cell.length_b   1.000
_cell.length_c   1.000
_cell.angle_alpha   90.00
_cell.angle_beta   90.00
_cell.angle_gamma   90.00
#
_symmetry.space_group_name_H-M   'P 1'
#
loop_
_entity.id
_entity.type
_entity.pdbx_description
1 polymer ?
#
loop_
_entity_poly.entity_id
_entity_poly.type
_entity_poly.pdbx_seq_one_letter_code
_entity_poly.pdbx_strand_id
1 'polypeptide(L)'
;MEGIRRQEIRASVIAGAAAEQNVWTRSANRNNGNNTFIVNSSGNVNNNNAQNGNRCAPDRTSASPTEARGTAAERGETGAGSRDPEPERAEQRRGDADAARTRSAAVRPGPHPHLEPGELNGVVGFLALRESAKKCRRGVMWKDSTASYMLNLSERTLAMSRKLQDGTFRCGKTREFDITRPKRRTIVSVGFADRVFQRSLNDNSIYPRMVHGFIKDNAACQKDKGTDHARERLKEFMRRHYRRHGPNGWVCQIDVAGYYPNMRHDVAEAAFARKLPPEIMAMARAVMRNQYPGEVGYNPGSQMIQIAGISVLDPLDHMAKDLIGIRHYIRYMDDAVAILPTREEAERTMAAFGDTLHTLGFELNPKKSRVYPLRDGIEFLGFDFHLTDTGKALMFVKPSNVKDMRRRIRRMARLAQTGKMYRSEVDESYQGWRDHASKGDSFGLIRRSDAWYKGLWKE
;
A
#
# COMPACT_ATOMS: atom_id res chain seq x y z
N MET A 1 -40.33 -16.47 16.72
CA MET A 1 -40.12 -15.02 16.48
C MET A 1 -39.09 -14.38 17.42
N GLU A 2 -38.94 -14.85 18.64
CA GLU A 2 -37.91 -14.35 19.58
C GLU A 2 -36.46 -14.72 19.22
N GLY A 3 -36.27 -15.89 18.58
CA GLY A 3 -34.93 -16.31 18.12
C GLY A 3 -34.33 -15.45 17.02
N ILE A 4 -35.16 -14.95 16.11
CA ILE A 4 -34.73 -14.10 14.96
C ILE A 4 -34.39 -12.70 15.46
N ARG A 5 -35.15 -12.13 16.38
CA ARG A 5 -34.83 -10.82 17.01
C ARG A 5 -33.54 -10.86 17.84
N ARG A 6 -33.25 -12.00 18.50
CA ARG A 6 -31.97 -12.16 19.23
C ARG A 6 -30.78 -12.27 18.29
N GLN A 7 -30.95 -12.82 17.07
CA GLN A 7 -29.87 -12.85 16.07
C GLN A 7 -29.63 -11.47 15.44
N GLU A 8 -30.67 -10.69 15.19
CA GLU A 8 -30.53 -9.33 14.64
C GLU A 8 -29.93 -8.35 15.66
N ILE A 9 -30.32 -8.44 16.94
CA ILE A 9 -29.71 -7.67 18.03
C ILE A 9 -28.25 -8.10 18.26
N ARG A 10 -27.95 -9.42 18.16
CA ARG A 10 -26.55 -9.90 18.18
C ARG A 10 -25.72 -9.39 17.01
N ALA A 11 -26.28 -9.33 15.80
CA ALA A 11 -25.59 -8.77 14.64
C ALA A 11 -25.29 -7.28 14.78
N SER A 12 -26.21 -6.51 15.36
CA SER A 12 -26.04 -5.06 15.58
C SER A 12 -25.06 -4.74 16.73
N VAL A 13 -25.08 -5.52 17.82
CA VAL A 13 -24.15 -5.36 18.96
C VAL A 13 -22.74 -5.85 18.58
N ILE A 14 -22.64 -6.90 17.78
CA ILE A 14 -21.37 -7.39 17.23
C ILE A 14 -20.78 -6.39 16.25
N ALA A 15 -21.60 -5.74 15.40
CA ALA A 15 -21.18 -4.65 14.53
C ALA A 15 -20.68 -3.43 15.33
N GLY A 16 -21.32 -3.10 16.45
CA GLY A 16 -20.90 -2.01 17.33
C GLY A 16 -19.60 -2.29 18.09
N ALA A 17 -19.34 -3.51 18.53
CA ALA A 17 -18.14 -3.90 19.27
C ALA A 17 -16.94 -4.18 18.33
N ALA A 18 -17.20 -4.72 17.14
CA ALA A 18 -16.18 -4.95 16.11
C ALA A 18 -15.74 -3.66 15.38
N ALA A 19 -16.55 -2.59 15.46
CA ALA A 19 -16.19 -1.29 14.86
C ALA A 19 -15.00 -0.59 15.56
N GLU A 20 -14.55 -1.07 16.70
CA GLU A 20 -13.37 -0.53 17.37
C GLU A 20 -12.05 -1.16 16.91
N GLN A 21 -12.10 -2.31 16.26
CA GLN A 21 -10.94 -2.92 15.56
C GLN A 21 -11.42 -3.83 14.45
N ASN A 22 -11.00 -3.51 13.25
CA ASN A 22 -10.98 -4.43 12.12
C ASN A 22 -12.28 -5.23 11.94
N VAL A 23 -13.35 -4.58 11.52
CA VAL A 23 -14.61 -5.21 11.08
C VAL A 23 -14.37 -6.37 10.07
N TRP A 24 -13.17 -6.48 9.54
CA TRP A 24 -12.76 -7.44 8.52
C TRP A 24 -11.90 -8.62 9.02
N THR A 25 -11.44 -8.59 10.27
CA THR A 25 -10.58 -9.68 10.80
C THR A 25 -11.36 -10.94 11.16
N ARG A 26 -12.64 -10.87 11.44
CA ARG A 26 -13.46 -12.06 11.80
C ARG A 26 -13.70 -13.02 10.64
N SER A 27 -13.73 -12.55 9.41
CA SER A 27 -13.91 -13.41 8.24
C SER A 27 -12.62 -14.08 7.77
N ALA A 28 -11.46 -13.55 8.15
CA ALA A 28 -10.15 -14.07 7.73
C ALA A 28 -9.64 -15.22 8.61
N ASN A 29 -10.02 -15.28 9.91
CA ASN A 29 -9.54 -16.31 10.83
C ASN A 29 -10.27 -17.66 10.73
N ARG A 30 -11.39 -17.75 10.02
CA ARG A 30 -12.10 -19.01 9.84
C ARG A 30 -11.72 -19.83 8.60
N ASN A 31 -11.03 -19.23 7.63
CA ASN A 31 -10.55 -19.95 6.45
C ASN A 31 -9.27 -19.30 5.96
N ASN A 32 -8.18 -20.05 5.88
CA ASN A 32 -6.87 -19.75 5.27
C ASN A 32 -6.97 -18.97 3.95
N GLY A 33 -7.23 -17.68 3.99
CA GLY A 33 -7.40 -16.84 2.81
C GLY A 33 -6.45 -15.64 2.82
N ASN A 34 -5.52 -15.64 1.90
CA ASN A 34 -4.36 -14.75 1.77
C ASN A 34 -4.61 -13.28 1.41
N ASN A 35 -5.74 -12.66 1.74
CA ASN A 35 -5.92 -11.22 1.51
C ASN A 35 -6.83 -10.62 2.60
N THR A 36 -6.25 -10.15 3.66
CA THR A 36 -6.95 -9.39 4.69
C THR A 36 -6.60 -7.91 4.54
N PHE A 37 -7.59 -7.08 4.25
CA PHE A 37 -7.44 -5.63 4.33
C PHE A 37 -7.54 -5.22 5.78
N ILE A 38 -6.46 -4.70 6.34
CA ILE A 38 -6.44 -4.13 7.68
C ILE A 38 -6.41 -2.61 7.55
N VAL A 39 -7.42 -1.94 8.11
CA VAL A 39 -7.40 -0.49 8.32
C VAL A 39 -6.63 -0.25 9.60
N ASN A 40 -5.44 0.34 9.51
CA ASN A 40 -4.64 0.67 10.70
C ASN A 40 -5.24 1.84 11.50
N SER A 41 -4.69 2.09 12.67
CA SER A 41 -5.14 3.17 13.58
C SER A 41 -5.01 4.58 12.99
N SER A 42 -4.23 4.76 11.93
CA SER A 42 -4.15 5.99 11.14
C SER A 42 -5.14 6.03 9.97
N GLY A 43 -5.92 4.96 9.81
CA GLY A 43 -6.98 4.90 8.82
C GLY A 43 -6.54 4.46 7.43
N ASN A 44 -5.32 3.94 7.27
CA ASN A 44 -4.84 3.37 6.02
C ASN A 44 -5.30 1.91 5.88
N VAL A 45 -5.70 1.54 4.68
CA VAL A 45 -6.09 0.16 4.36
C VAL A 45 -4.85 -0.64 3.99
N ASN A 46 -4.48 -1.61 4.82
CA ASN A 46 -3.36 -2.50 4.57
C ASN A 46 -3.83 -3.79 3.91
N ASN A 47 -3.14 -4.19 2.85
CA ASN A 47 -3.27 -5.50 2.25
C ASN A 47 -2.18 -6.41 2.85
N ASN A 48 -2.51 -7.16 3.89
CA ASN A 48 -1.62 -8.18 4.42
C ASN A 48 -1.82 -9.48 3.64
N ASN A 49 -0.87 -9.81 2.76
CA ASN A 49 -0.70 -11.16 2.29
C ASN A 49 -0.11 -12.00 3.45
N ALA A 50 -0.97 -12.74 4.14
CA ALA A 50 -0.49 -13.79 5.04
C ALA A 50 -0.04 -14.98 4.18
N GLN A 51 1.24 -15.04 3.86
CA GLN A 51 1.86 -16.26 3.37
C GLN A 51 2.18 -17.14 4.58
N ASN A 52 1.36 -18.15 4.81
CA ASN A 52 1.77 -19.30 5.61
C ASN A 52 2.67 -20.18 4.73
N GLY A 53 3.95 -20.19 5.06
CA GLY A 53 4.92 -21.12 4.48
C GLY A 53 4.60 -22.56 4.86
N ASN A 54 4.08 -23.34 3.94
CA ASN A 54 4.22 -24.79 3.98
C ASN A 54 5.59 -25.11 3.37
N ARG A 55 6.53 -25.45 4.23
CA ARG A 55 7.78 -26.10 3.86
C ARG A 55 7.46 -27.50 3.35
N CYS A 56 7.53 -27.71 2.05
CA CYS A 56 7.88 -29.00 1.49
C CYS A 56 9.38 -29.02 1.26
N ALA A 57 10.05 -30.02 1.80
CA ALA A 57 11.47 -30.26 1.62
C ALA A 57 11.79 -30.55 0.15
N PRO A 58 12.93 -30.09 -0.37
CA PRO A 58 13.35 -30.49 -1.70
C PRO A 58 14.09 -31.81 -1.66
N ASP A 59 13.68 -32.69 -2.53
CA ASP A 59 14.43 -33.90 -2.91
C ASP A 59 15.74 -33.52 -3.57
N ARG A 60 16.81 -34.18 -3.12
CA ARG A 60 18.14 -34.08 -3.67
C ARG A 60 18.25 -34.98 -4.89
N THR A 61 18.66 -34.43 -6.03
CA THR A 61 19.49 -35.17 -6.96
C THR A 61 20.56 -34.27 -7.58
N SER A 62 21.74 -34.80 -7.50
CA SER A 62 23.07 -34.34 -7.87
C SER A 62 23.27 -34.12 -9.36
N ALA A 63 24.11 -33.15 -9.74
CA ALA A 63 25.26 -33.29 -10.63
C ALA A 63 26.03 -31.99 -10.78
N SER A 64 27.30 -32.01 -10.44
CA SER A 64 28.38 -31.08 -10.78
C SER A 64 29.22 -31.72 -11.90
N PRO A 65 30.39 -31.16 -12.32
CA PRO A 65 30.63 -29.89 -12.99
C PRO A 65 31.45 -30.10 -14.30
N THR A 66 31.72 -29.09 -15.08
CA THR A 66 32.90 -29.08 -15.94
C THR A 66 33.45 -27.67 -16.19
N GLU A 67 34.72 -27.53 -15.94
CA GLU A 67 35.62 -26.41 -16.18
C GLU A 67 35.87 -26.20 -17.69
N ALA A 68 36.20 -24.96 -18.09
CA ALA A 68 37.16 -24.69 -19.12
C ALA A 68 37.77 -23.29 -18.97
N ARG A 69 39.06 -23.30 -18.85
CA ARG A 69 40.06 -22.23 -18.89
C ARG A 69 40.27 -21.67 -20.29
N GLY A 70 40.89 -20.50 -20.32
CA GLY A 70 41.75 -20.01 -21.45
C GLY A 70 41.58 -18.53 -21.66
N THR A 71 42.46 -17.69 -21.37
CA THR A 71 43.84 -17.30 -21.58
C THR A 71 43.92 -15.92 -22.20
N ALA A 72 44.87 -15.17 -21.69
CA ALA A 72 45.28 -13.78 -21.92
C ALA A 72 45.91 -13.52 -23.32
N ALA A 73 46.01 -12.24 -23.67
CA ALA A 73 47.14 -11.51 -24.25
C ALA A 73 46.71 -10.06 -24.56
N GLU A 74 47.30 -9.10 -23.97
CA GLU A 74 48.53 -8.32 -24.15
C GLU A 74 48.59 -7.42 -25.41
N ARG A 75 48.86 -6.13 -25.09
CA ARG A 75 49.72 -5.13 -25.72
C ARG A 75 49.16 -4.12 -26.73
N GLY A 76 49.51 -2.88 -26.44
CA GLY A 76 49.93 -1.89 -27.40
C GLY A 76 49.79 -0.44 -26.95
N GLU A 77 50.90 0.12 -26.41
CA GLU A 77 51.13 1.56 -26.17
C GLU A 77 51.37 2.32 -27.50
N THR A 78 51.06 3.61 -27.49
CA THR A 78 51.79 4.81 -27.99
C THR A 78 50.76 5.91 -28.24
N GLY A 79 50.92 7.18 -27.90
CA GLY A 79 51.99 8.09 -27.76
C GLY A 79 51.43 9.52 -27.80
N ALA A 80 52.09 10.39 -27.14
CA ALA A 80 51.93 11.80 -26.82
C ALA A 80 51.36 12.78 -27.86
N GLY A 81 50.75 13.88 -27.33
CA GLY A 81 50.51 15.12 -28.08
C GLY A 81 49.77 16.16 -27.25
N SER A 82 50.48 16.96 -26.48
CA SER A 82 50.03 18.12 -25.72
C SER A 82 49.65 19.27 -26.65
N ARG A 83 48.55 19.91 -26.44
CA ARG A 83 48.28 21.38 -26.69
C ARG A 83 47.10 21.83 -25.87
N ASP A 84 47.35 22.71 -24.90
CA ASP A 84 46.34 23.47 -24.15
C ASP A 84 45.70 24.52 -25.07
N PRO A 85 44.39 24.71 -25.04
CA PRO A 85 43.75 25.90 -25.61
C PRO A 85 43.22 26.84 -24.47
N GLU A 86 43.41 28.11 -24.72
CA GLU A 86 43.17 29.30 -23.93
C GLU A 86 41.83 29.42 -23.18
N PRO A 87 41.78 30.18 -22.06
CA PRO A 87 40.65 30.16 -21.10
C PRO A 87 39.41 30.96 -21.51
N GLU A 88 39.41 31.77 -22.56
CA GLU A 88 38.25 32.62 -22.91
C GLU A 88 37.09 31.95 -23.61
N ARG A 89 37.22 30.70 -24.08
CA ARG A 89 36.11 29.94 -24.69
C ARG A 89 35.35 29.02 -23.73
N ALA A 90 35.78 28.95 -22.46
CA ALA A 90 35.16 28.07 -21.48
C ALA A 90 33.96 28.68 -20.76
N GLU A 91 33.88 30.02 -20.65
CA GLU A 91 32.76 30.69 -19.99
C GLU A 91 31.53 30.79 -20.88
N GLN A 92 31.68 30.99 -22.20
CA GLN A 92 30.53 31.01 -23.12
C GLN A 92 29.83 29.66 -23.29
N ARG A 93 30.55 28.54 -23.10
CA ARG A 93 29.96 27.19 -23.14
C ARG A 93 29.24 26.79 -21.86
N ARG A 94 29.52 27.45 -20.72
CA ARG A 94 28.80 27.23 -19.45
C ARG A 94 27.45 27.91 -19.42
N GLY A 95 27.34 29.10 -20.03
CA GLY A 95 26.07 29.82 -20.13
C GLY A 95 25.01 29.10 -21.00
N ASP A 96 25.45 28.46 -22.09
CA ASP A 96 24.56 27.74 -23.00
C ASP A 96 24.13 26.35 -22.44
N ALA A 97 24.93 25.76 -21.57
CA ALA A 97 24.60 24.48 -20.93
C ALA A 97 23.58 24.65 -19.79
N ASP A 98 23.57 25.78 -19.08
CA ASP A 98 22.60 26.07 -18.04
C ASP A 98 21.26 26.58 -18.60
N ALA A 99 21.26 27.30 -19.73
CA ALA A 99 20.04 27.67 -20.45
C ALA A 99 19.32 26.47 -21.11
N ALA A 100 20.05 25.40 -21.41
CA ALA A 100 19.46 24.16 -21.93
C ALA A 100 18.87 23.24 -20.83
N ARG A 101 19.26 23.42 -19.56
CA ARG A 101 18.73 22.64 -18.43
C ARG A 101 17.40 23.15 -17.89
N THR A 102 17.00 24.36 -18.20
CA THR A 102 15.70 24.95 -17.80
C THR A 102 14.59 24.78 -18.84
N ARG A 103 14.84 24.11 -19.94
CA ARG A 103 13.76 23.67 -20.81
C ARG A 103 13.13 22.43 -20.16
N SER A 104 11.98 22.66 -19.53
CA SER A 104 11.00 21.65 -19.16
C SER A 104 11.15 20.41 -20.04
N ALA A 105 11.61 19.31 -19.46
CA ALA A 105 11.53 18.01 -20.09
C ALA A 105 10.04 17.66 -20.20
N ALA A 106 9.38 18.16 -21.23
CA ALA A 106 8.13 17.62 -21.70
C ALA A 106 8.42 16.15 -22.01
N VAL A 107 8.01 15.28 -21.10
CA VAL A 107 8.01 13.84 -21.30
C VAL A 107 7.30 13.61 -22.63
N ARG A 108 8.06 13.30 -23.68
CA ARG A 108 7.46 12.89 -24.95
C ARG A 108 6.51 11.74 -24.61
N PRO A 109 5.22 11.82 -24.98
CA PRO A 109 4.34 10.70 -24.79
C PRO A 109 4.98 9.52 -25.53
N GLY A 110 5.34 8.48 -24.80
CA GLY A 110 5.79 7.23 -25.40
C GLY A 110 4.65 6.68 -26.29
N PRO A 111 4.93 5.73 -27.20
CA PRO A 111 3.90 5.14 -28.01
C PRO A 111 2.75 4.69 -27.11
N HIS A 112 1.51 4.98 -27.51
CA HIS A 112 0.33 4.57 -26.75
C HIS A 112 0.41 3.07 -26.47
N PRO A 113 0.20 2.62 -25.22
CA PRO A 113 0.25 1.20 -24.90
C PRO A 113 -0.81 0.46 -25.72
N HIS A 114 -0.37 -0.56 -26.44
CA HIS A 114 -1.24 -1.41 -27.24
C HIS A 114 -1.75 -2.59 -26.43
N LEU A 115 -2.96 -3.05 -26.77
CA LEU A 115 -3.53 -4.26 -26.20
C LEU A 115 -2.86 -5.48 -26.88
N GLU A 116 -2.26 -6.35 -26.08
CA GLU A 116 -1.68 -7.57 -26.60
C GLU A 116 -2.74 -8.57 -27.07
N PRO A 117 -2.47 -9.37 -28.11
CA PRO A 117 -3.40 -10.42 -28.55
C PRO A 117 -3.81 -11.33 -27.39
N GLY A 118 -5.11 -11.49 -27.17
CA GLY A 118 -5.65 -12.31 -26.07
C GLY A 118 -5.73 -11.63 -24.70
N GLU A 119 -5.16 -10.45 -24.50
CA GLU A 119 -5.24 -9.73 -23.21
C GLU A 119 -6.67 -9.39 -22.84
N LEU A 120 -7.47 -8.93 -23.78
CA LEU A 120 -8.88 -8.65 -23.54
C LEU A 120 -9.61 -9.90 -23.03
N ASN A 121 -9.38 -11.06 -23.64
CA ASN A 121 -9.95 -12.33 -23.19
C ASN A 121 -9.41 -12.73 -21.80
N GLY A 122 -8.15 -12.38 -21.48
CA GLY A 122 -7.56 -12.52 -20.16
C GLY A 122 -8.27 -11.70 -19.09
N VAL A 123 -8.98 -10.63 -19.45
CA VAL A 123 -9.75 -9.78 -18.53
C VAL A 123 -11.23 -10.17 -18.51
N VAL A 124 -11.88 -10.26 -19.68
CA VAL A 124 -13.34 -10.42 -19.80
C VAL A 124 -13.77 -11.84 -20.13
N GLY A 125 -12.82 -12.75 -20.40
CA GLY A 125 -13.08 -14.14 -20.72
C GLY A 125 -13.63 -14.94 -19.54
N PHE A 126 -14.38 -16.00 -19.85
CA PHE A 126 -15.03 -16.86 -18.85
C PHE A 126 -14.06 -17.39 -17.78
N LEU A 127 -12.90 -17.90 -18.17
CA LEU A 127 -11.94 -18.47 -17.22
C LEU A 127 -11.37 -17.41 -16.28
N ALA A 128 -11.02 -16.23 -16.78
CA ALA A 128 -10.49 -15.11 -15.99
C ALA A 128 -11.50 -14.63 -14.96
N LEU A 129 -12.76 -14.46 -15.37
CA LEU A 129 -13.84 -14.04 -14.48
C LEU A 129 -14.18 -15.14 -13.44
N ARG A 130 -14.16 -16.42 -13.83
CA ARG A 130 -14.40 -17.54 -12.93
C ARG A 130 -13.33 -17.62 -11.83
N GLU A 131 -12.07 -17.48 -12.16
CA GLU A 131 -10.98 -17.44 -11.17
C GLU A 131 -11.07 -16.19 -10.28
N SER A 132 -11.46 -15.05 -10.85
CA SER A 132 -11.70 -13.82 -10.07
C SER A 132 -12.86 -14.00 -9.09
N ALA A 133 -13.95 -14.67 -9.49
CA ALA A 133 -15.07 -15.00 -8.59
C ALA A 133 -14.61 -15.90 -7.43
N LYS A 134 -13.81 -16.93 -7.71
CA LYS A 134 -13.22 -17.79 -6.67
C LYS A 134 -12.33 -17.01 -5.69
N LYS A 135 -11.59 -16.01 -6.17
CA LYS A 135 -10.80 -15.12 -5.30
C LYS A 135 -11.73 -14.22 -4.47
N CYS A 136 -12.75 -13.61 -5.09
CA CYS A 136 -13.68 -12.68 -4.42
C CYS A 136 -14.55 -13.32 -3.34
N ARG A 137 -14.86 -14.62 -3.42
CA ARG A 137 -15.69 -15.32 -2.43
C ARG A 137 -15.02 -15.54 -1.08
N ARG A 138 -13.69 -15.46 -1.03
CA ARG A 138 -12.92 -15.77 0.19
C ARG A 138 -13.35 -14.86 1.35
N GLY A 139 -13.73 -15.47 2.47
CA GLY A 139 -14.17 -14.77 3.68
C GLY A 139 -15.55 -14.12 3.62
N VAL A 140 -16.30 -14.24 2.51
CA VAL A 140 -17.61 -13.59 2.33
C VAL A 140 -18.71 -14.53 1.83
N MET A 141 -18.49 -15.85 1.90
CA MET A 141 -19.50 -16.87 1.49
C MET A 141 -20.77 -16.83 2.34
N TRP A 142 -20.71 -16.28 3.54
CA TRP A 142 -21.86 -16.09 4.43
C TRP A 142 -22.86 -15.01 3.93
N LYS A 143 -22.50 -14.23 2.92
CA LYS A 143 -23.39 -13.23 2.30
C LYS A 143 -24.25 -13.90 1.22
N ASP A 144 -25.56 -13.75 1.29
CA ASP A 144 -26.51 -14.33 0.35
C ASP A 144 -26.18 -14.00 -1.11
N SER A 145 -25.79 -12.76 -1.40
CA SER A 145 -25.40 -12.33 -2.74
C SER A 145 -24.17 -13.08 -3.29
N THR A 146 -23.21 -13.40 -2.40
CA THR A 146 -22.03 -14.20 -2.77
C THR A 146 -22.39 -15.65 -2.95
N ALA A 147 -23.13 -16.23 -1.99
CA ALA A 147 -23.59 -17.62 -2.07
C ALA A 147 -24.43 -17.87 -3.32
N SER A 148 -25.41 -17.02 -3.59
CA SER A 148 -26.27 -17.10 -4.80
C SER A 148 -25.45 -17.00 -6.09
N TYR A 149 -24.43 -16.12 -6.16
CA TYR A 149 -23.56 -16.04 -7.33
C TYR A 149 -22.75 -17.34 -7.51
N MET A 150 -22.22 -17.88 -6.42
CA MET A 150 -21.36 -19.06 -6.46
C MET A 150 -22.12 -20.35 -6.73
N LEU A 151 -23.41 -20.46 -6.37
CA LEU A 151 -24.27 -21.58 -6.75
C LEU A 151 -24.49 -21.65 -8.28
N ASN A 152 -24.59 -20.48 -8.93
CA ASN A 152 -24.77 -20.36 -10.38
C ASN A 152 -23.50 -19.82 -11.07
N LEU A 153 -22.32 -20.23 -10.57
CA LEU A 153 -21.03 -19.62 -10.98
C LEU A 153 -20.81 -19.65 -12.49
N SER A 154 -21.01 -20.81 -13.12
CA SER A 154 -20.70 -20.98 -14.55
C SER A 154 -21.65 -20.17 -15.41
N GLU A 155 -22.95 -20.22 -15.15
CA GLU A 155 -23.98 -19.50 -15.89
C GLU A 155 -23.78 -17.98 -15.77
N ARG A 156 -23.70 -17.47 -14.52
CA ARG A 156 -23.55 -16.03 -14.26
C ARG A 156 -22.23 -15.47 -14.80
N THR A 157 -21.16 -16.27 -14.75
CA THR A 157 -19.86 -15.85 -15.27
C THR A 157 -19.87 -15.84 -16.80
N LEU A 158 -20.50 -16.82 -17.45
CA LEU A 158 -20.63 -16.86 -18.90
C LEU A 158 -21.49 -15.68 -19.41
N ALA A 159 -22.62 -15.43 -18.75
CA ALA A 159 -23.48 -14.29 -19.08
C ALA A 159 -22.73 -12.93 -18.91
N MET A 160 -21.93 -12.80 -17.85
CA MET A 160 -21.08 -11.62 -17.64
C MET A 160 -20.04 -11.49 -18.74
N SER A 161 -19.34 -12.58 -19.09
CA SER A 161 -18.31 -12.59 -20.14
C SER A 161 -18.87 -12.11 -21.47
N ARG A 162 -20.03 -12.65 -21.88
CA ARG A 162 -20.72 -12.22 -23.11
C ARG A 162 -21.04 -10.73 -23.08
N LYS A 163 -21.68 -10.24 -22.01
CA LYS A 163 -22.03 -8.81 -21.87
C LYS A 163 -20.81 -7.88 -21.90
N LEU A 164 -19.67 -8.32 -21.36
CA LEU A 164 -18.43 -7.55 -21.40
C LEU A 164 -17.83 -7.52 -22.82
N GLN A 165 -17.87 -8.66 -23.52
CA GLN A 165 -17.40 -8.74 -24.91
C GLN A 165 -18.28 -7.94 -25.87
N ASP A 166 -19.60 -7.98 -25.68
CA ASP A 166 -20.59 -7.25 -26.50
C ASP A 166 -20.69 -5.75 -26.12
N GLY A 167 -19.97 -5.28 -25.10
CA GLY A 167 -20.05 -3.90 -24.61
C GLY A 167 -21.38 -3.54 -23.92
N THR A 168 -22.24 -4.52 -23.65
CA THR A 168 -23.56 -4.32 -23.02
C THR A 168 -23.54 -4.41 -21.50
N PHE A 169 -22.41 -4.77 -20.91
CA PHE A 169 -22.26 -4.82 -19.46
C PHE A 169 -22.44 -3.43 -18.84
N ARG A 170 -23.22 -3.36 -17.76
CA ARG A 170 -23.39 -2.16 -16.97
C ARG A 170 -23.11 -2.50 -15.50
N CYS A 171 -22.32 -1.67 -14.83
CA CYS A 171 -22.10 -1.79 -13.40
C CYS A 171 -23.41 -1.64 -12.63
N GLY A 172 -23.57 -2.41 -11.58
CA GLY A 172 -24.73 -2.34 -10.70
C GLY A 172 -24.73 -1.09 -9.81
N LYS A 173 -25.86 -0.90 -9.09
CA LYS A 173 -25.98 0.18 -8.11
C LYS A 173 -24.97 -0.02 -6.95
N THR A 174 -24.36 1.04 -6.52
CA THR A 174 -23.51 1.07 -5.33
C THR A 174 -24.37 1.25 -4.08
N ARG A 175 -23.83 0.81 -2.94
CA ARG A 175 -24.43 1.02 -1.62
C ARG A 175 -23.44 1.78 -0.76
N GLU A 176 -23.87 2.88 -0.20
CA GLU A 176 -23.07 3.68 0.72
C GLU A 176 -23.46 3.45 2.17
N PHE A 177 -22.49 3.45 3.05
CA PHE A 177 -22.67 3.42 4.50
C PHE A 177 -21.49 4.05 5.22
N ASP A 178 -21.78 4.67 6.37
CA ASP A 178 -20.75 5.29 7.19
C ASP A 178 -20.17 4.31 8.20
N ILE A 179 -18.84 4.31 8.31
CA ILE A 179 -18.13 3.79 9.47
C ILE A 179 -17.67 4.96 10.34
N THR A 180 -17.80 4.82 11.66
CA THR A 180 -17.50 5.92 12.60
C THR A 180 -16.13 5.78 13.25
N ARG A 181 -15.52 4.61 13.20
CA ARG A 181 -14.24 4.32 13.85
C ARG A 181 -13.26 3.60 12.92
N PRO A 182 -11.96 3.87 13.01
CA PRO A 182 -11.28 4.82 13.93
C PRO A 182 -11.55 6.30 13.61
N LYS A 183 -11.96 6.60 12.36
CA LYS A 183 -12.43 7.91 11.89
C LYS A 183 -13.73 7.71 11.09
N ARG A 184 -14.61 8.70 11.12
CA ARG A 184 -15.80 8.67 10.26
C ARG A 184 -15.39 8.64 8.80
N ARG A 185 -15.96 7.70 8.04
CA ARG A 185 -15.72 7.53 6.61
C ARG A 185 -16.94 6.93 5.95
N THR A 186 -17.31 7.44 4.81
CA THR A 186 -18.29 6.82 3.94
C THR A 186 -17.62 5.71 3.12
N ILE A 187 -18.21 4.53 3.12
CA ILE A 187 -17.75 3.37 2.35
C ILE A 187 -18.71 3.16 1.20
N VAL A 188 -18.17 3.10 -0.02
CA VAL A 188 -18.92 2.75 -1.23
C VAL A 188 -18.72 1.27 -1.51
N SER A 189 -19.81 0.50 -1.40
CA SER A 189 -19.80 -0.95 -1.62
C SER A 189 -20.45 -1.29 -2.94
N VAL A 190 -19.81 -2.18 -3.71
CA VAL A 190 -20.32 -2.69 -4.99
C VAL A 190 -20.87 -4.09 -4.84
N GLY A 191 -21.75 -4.49 -5.77
CA GLY A 191 -22.28 -5.85 -5.87
C GLY A 191 -21.20 -6.90 -6.09
N PHE A 192 -21.51 -8.17 -5.81
CA PHE A 192 -20.52 -9.24 -5.97
C PHE A 192 -20.07 -9.42 -7.43
N ALA A 193 -20.99 -9.30 -8.39
CA ALA A 193 -20.69 -9.37 -9.82
C ALA A 193 -19.69 -8.27 -10.24
N ASP A 194 -19.94 -7.02 -9.84
CA ASP A 194 -19.04 -5.91 -10.14
C ASP A 194 -17.66 -6.12 -9.52
N ARG A 195 -17.63 -6.66 -8.31
CA ARG A 195 -16.37 -7.01 -7.65
C ARG A 195 -15.58 -8.07 -8.42
N VAL A 196 -16.28 -9.06 -9.01
CA VAL A 196 -15.65 -10.09 -9.86
C VAL A 196 -15.02 -9.45 -11.09
N PHE A 197 -15.74 -8.56 -11.77
CA PHE A 197 -15.24 -7.84 -12.94
C PHE A 197 -14.06 -6.93 -12.57
N GLN A 198 -14.22 -6.08 -11.54
CA GLN A 198 -13.14 -5.22 -11.05
C GLN A 198 -11.89 -6.00 -10.67
N ARG A 199 -12.07 -7.17 -10.07
CA ARG A 199 -10.95 -8.06 -9.72
C ARG A 199 -10.25 -8.60 -10.94
N SER A 200 -10.98 -9.04 -11.95
CA SER A 200 -10.41 -9.55 -13.19
C SER A 200 -9.65 -8.45 -13.94
N LEU A 201 -10.27 -7.27 -14.08
CA LEU A 201 -9.68 -6.11 -14.72
C LEU A 201 -8.38 -5.68 -14.01
N ASN A 202 -8.42 -5.61 -12.68
CA ASN A 202 -7.24 -5.23 -11.90
C ASN A 202 -6.11 -6.27 -11.98
N ASP A 203 -6.41 -7.56 -11.68
CA ASP A 203 -5.38 -8.58 -11.56
C ASP A 203 -4.70 -8.93 -12.89
N ASN A 204 -5.44 -8.87 -13.98
CA ASN A 204 -5.00 -9.39 -15.28
C ASN A 204 -4.52 -8.29 -16.25
N SER A 205 -4.77 -7.01 -15.97
CA SER A 205 -4.31 -5.93 -16.83
C SER A 205 -3.78 -4.71 -16.06
N ILE A 206 -4.58 -4.08 -15.18
CA ILE A 206 -4.19 -2.83 -14.51
C ILE A 206 -2.96 -3.04 -13.64
N TYR A 207 -3.04 -3.99 -12.71
CA TYR A 207 -1.98 -4.20 -11.71
C TYR A 207 -0.61 -4.51 -12.35
N PRO A 208 -0.46 -5.49 -13.26
CA PRO A 208 0.84 -5.80 -13.83
C PRO A 208 1.44 -4.62 -14.61
N ARG A 209 0.62 -3.85 -15.36
CA ARG A 209 1.09 -2.70 -16.12
C ARG A 209 1.51 -1.52 -15.25
N MET A 210 0.74 -1.24 -14.19
CA MET A 210 1.02 -0.12 -13.31
C MET A 210 2.24 -0.37 -12.43
N VAL A 211 2.34 -1.57 -11.83
CA VAL A 211 3.38 -1.89 -10.84
C VAL A 211 4.78 -1.96 -11.45
N HIS A 212 4.89 -2.31 -12.73
CA HIS A 212 6.18 -2.42 -13.43
C HIS A 212 7.01 -1.12 -13.38
N GLY A 213 6.36 0.06 -13.33
CA GLY A 213 7.07 1.34 -13.31
C GLY A 213 7.26 1.95 -11.93
N PHE A 214 6.78 1.35 -10.87
CA PHE A 214 6.94 1.91 -9.53
C PHE A 214 8.36 1.69 -9.00
N ILE A 215 8.85 2.70 -8.27
CA ILE A 215 10.13 2.57 -7.59
C ILE A 215 10.11 1.39 -6.59
N LYS A 216 11.27 0.81 -6.32
CA LYS A 216 11.41 -0.29 -5.35
C LYS A 216 10.85 0.07 -3.98
N ASP A 217 11.04 1.32 -3.55
CA ASP A 217 10.72 1.84 -2.23
C ASP A 217 9.30 2.42 -2.11
N ASN A 218 8.44 2.21 -3.12
CA ASN A 218 6.99 2.29 -3.00
C ASN A 218 6.49 0.97 -2.42
N ALA A 219 6.06 0.99 -1.15
CA ALA A 219 5.81 -0.23 -0.37
C ALA A 219 4.33 -0.58 -0.22
N ALA A 220 3.39 0.20 -0.79
CA ALA A 220 1.96 -0.01 -0.62
C ALA A 220 1.33 -0.81 -1.77
N CYS A 221 0.32 -1.63 -1.46
CA CYS A 221 -0.59 -2.29 -2.40
C CYS A 221 0.07 -3.12 -3.52
N GLN A 222 1.27 -3.63 -3.28
CA GLN A 222 2.01 -4.48 -4.22
C GLN A 222 2.23 -5.88 -3.62
N LYS A 223 2.35 -6.90 -4.49
CA LYS A 223 2.72 -8.26 -4.07
C LYS A 223 4.09 -8.23 -3.37
N ASP A 224 4.22 -9.02 -2.33
CA ASP A 224 5.44 -9.16 -1.53
C ASP A 224 5.93 -7.87 -0.86
N LYS A 225 5.10 -6.82 -0.89
CA LYS A 225 5.29 -5.57 -0.18
C LYS A 225 4.12 -5.34 0.78
N GLY A 226 4.27 -4.40 1.70
CA GLY A 226 3.26 -4.09 2.71
C GLY A 226 3.90 -3.38 3.88
N THR A 227 3.18 -3.25 4.99
CA THR A 227 3.67 -2.53 6.17
C THR A 227 4.94 -3.12 6.76
N ASP A 228 5.07 -4.45 6.78
CA ASP A 228 6.25 -5.12 7.33
C ASP A 228 7.47 -4.89 6.43
N HIS A 229 7.31 -5.00 5.11
CA HIS A 229 8.35 -4.63 4.15
C HIS A 229 8.78 -3.16 4.31
N ALA A 230 7.81 -2.24 4.43
CA ALA A 230 8.09 -0.81 4.60
C ALA A 230 8.88 -0.53 5.89
N ARG A 231 8.52 -1.17 7.00
CA ARG A 231 9.18 -1.03 8.29
C ARG A 231 10.62 -1.54 8.25
N GLU A 232 10.84 -2.73 7.71
CA GLU A 232 12.20 -3.29 7.58
C GLU A 232 13.04 -2.45 6.61
N ARG A 233 12.44 -1.92 5.55
CA ARG A 233 13.14 -1.03 4.61
C ARG A 233 13.56 0.28 5.26
N LEU A 234 12.71 0.87 6.11
CA LEU A 234 13.06 2.07 6.88
C LEU A 234 14.21 1.78 7.85
N LYS A 235 14.19 0.66 8.59
CA LYS A 235 15.29 0.23 9.47
C LYS A 235 16.59 0.05 8.67
N GLU A 236 16.51 -0.51 7.49
CA GLU A 236 17.67 -0.64 6.59
C GLU A 236 18.22 0.74 6.20
N PHE A 237 17.37 1.70 5.86
CA PHE A 237 17.79 3.06 5.54
C PHE A 237 18.46 3.76 6.72
N MET A 238 17.93 3.63 7.92
CA MET A 238 18.54 4.16 9.14
C MET A 238 19.95 3.58 9.36
N ARG A 239 20.12 2.26 9.22
CA ARG A 239 21.43 1.59 9.34
C ARG A 239 22.40 2.01 8.24
N ARG A 240 21.93 2.19 7.00
CA ARG A 240 22.75 2.67 5.87
C ARG A 240 23.16 4.13 6.05
N HIS A 241 22.26 4.96 6.56
CA HIS A 241 22.54 6.34 6.91
C HIS A 241 23.65 6.41 7.98
N TYR A 242 23.48 5.64 9.06
CA TYR A 242 24.47 5.57 10.13
C TYR A 242 25.88 5.20 9.63
N ARG A 243 25.99 4.19 8.78
CA ARG A 243 27.32 3.76 8.25
C ARG A 243 28.02 4.85 7.43
N ARG A 244 27.28 5.81 6.90
CA ARG A 244 27.83 6.84 6.03
C ARG A 244 27.98 8.20 6.70
N HIS A 245 27.06 8.52 7.61
CA HIS A 245 26.92 9.85 8.20
C HIS A 245 26.91 9.83 9.73
N GLY A 246 27.02 8.66 10.37
CA GLY A 246 26.88 8.52 11.82
C GLY A 246 25.43 8.63 12.28
N PRO A 247 25.21 8.89 13.59
CA PRO A 247 23.86 8.96 14.18
C PRO A 247 23.11 10.25 13.83
N ASN A 248 23.82 11.28 13.37
CA ASN A 248 23.24 12.56 13.04
C ASN A 248 22.62 12.55 11.65
N GLY A 249 21.51 13.23 11.49
CA GLY A 249 20.79 13.36 10.23
C GLY A 249 19.46 14.07 10.42
N TRP A 250 18.74 14.25 9.32
CA TRP A 250 17.48 14.94 9.29
C TRP A 250 16.43 14.10 8.58
N VAL A 251 15.22 14.20 9.05
CA VAL A 251 14.05 13.51 8.47
C VAL A 251 13.17 14.54 7.79
N CYS A 252 12.86 14.29 6.53
CA CYS A 252 11.77 14.94 5.83
C CYS A 252 10.61 13.92 5.76
N GLN A 253 9.56 14.19 6.51
CA GLN A 253 8.36 13.35 6.54
C GLN A 253 7.17 14.12 6.01
N ILE A 254 6.43 13.52 5.09
CA ILE A 254 5.25 14.13 4.48
C ILE A 254 4.01 13.24 4.63
N ASP A 255 2.86 13.88 4.74
CA ASP A 255 1.51 13.31 4.70
C ASP A 255 0.68 14.24 3.79
N VAL A 256 -0.10 13.66 2.89
CA VAL A 256 -0.92 14.45 1.96
C VAL A 256 -2.26 14.79 2.60
N ALA A 257 -2.66 16.05 2.55
CA ALA A 257 -3.91 16.51 3.13
C ALA A 257 -5.12 15.89 2.42
N GLY A 258 -5.90 15.07 3.14
CA GLY A 258 -7.14 14.49 2.62
C GLY A 258 -6.95 13.73 1.30
N TYR A 259 -5.91 12.92 1.17
CA TYR A 259 -5.44 12.33 -0.08
C TYR A 259 -6.56 11.78 -0.96
N TYR A 260 -7.31 10.78 -0.50
CA TYR A 260 -8.40 10.19 -1.28
C TYR A 260 -9.61 11.13 -1.47
N PRO A 261 -10.08 11.85 -0.45
CA PRO A 261 -11.18 12.82 -0.62
C PRO A 261 -10.88 13.95 -1.60
N ASN A 262 -9.61 14.37 -1.71
CA ASN A 262 -9.20 15.49 -2.57
C ASN A 262 -8.65 15.04 -3.93
N MET A 263 -8.58 13.72 -4.17
CA MET A 263 -8.06 13.18 -5.43
C MET A 263 -9.00 13.49 -6.59
N ARG A 264 -8.55 14.27 -7.55
CA ARG A 264 -9.27 14.58 -8.78
C ARG A 264 -9.34 13.35 -9.68
N HIS A 265 -10.49 13.14 -10.31
CA HIS A 265 -10.71 12.00 -11.19
C HIS A 265 -9.87 12.08 -12.47
N ASP A 266 -9.71 13.27 -13.04
CA ASP A 266 -8.86 13.47 -14.22
C ASP A 266 -7.38 13.14 -13.96
N VAL A 267 -6.84 13.47 -12.79
CA VAL A 267 -5.47 13.14 -12.39
C VAL A 267 -5.30 11.61 -12.23
N ALA A 268 -6.25 10.94 -11.60
CA ALA A 268 -6.24 9.48 -11.46
C ALA A 268 -6.38 8.77 -12.81
N GLU A 269 -7.28 9.25 -13.68
CA GLU A 269 -7.47 8.75 -15.05
C GLU A 269 -6.21 8.97 -15.90
N ALA A 270 -5.57 10.15 -15.80
CA ALA A 270 -4.32 10.45 -16.50
C ALA A 270 -3.17 9.54 -16.04
N ALA A 271 -3.09 9.23 -14.74
CA ALA A 271 -2.10 8.30 -14.22
C ALA A 271 -2.26 6.89 -14.83
N PHE A 272 -3.48 6.42 -15.01
CA PHE A 272 -3.78 5.15 -15.67
C PHE A 272 -3.53 5.19 -17.19
N ALA A 273 -3.98 6.26 -17.86
CA ALA A 273 -3.88 6.39 -19.31
C ALA A 273 -2.43 6.38 -19.84
N ARG A 274 -1.45 6.71 -18.98
CA ARG A 274 -0.03 6.61 -19.34
C ARG A 274 0.43 5.17 -19.61
N LYS A 275 -0.24 4.16 -19.05
CA LYS A 275 0.23 2.75 -19.08
C LYS A 275 -0.85 1.75 -19.54
N LEU A 276 -2.11 2.16 -19.59
CA LEU A 276 -3.21 1.27 -19.96
C LEU A 276 -3.58 1.45 -21.45
N PRO A 277 -3.86 0.35 -22.18
CA PRO A 277 -4.46 0.43 -23.49
C PRO A 277 -5.82 1.14 -23.45
N PRO A 278 -6.27 1.78 -24.54
CA PRO A 278 -7.51 2.55 -24.59
C PRO A 278 -8.74 1.75 -24.14
N GLU A 279 -8.84 0.48 -24.53
CA GLU A 279 -9.96 -0.40 -24.21
C GLU A 279 -10.00 -0.71 -22.70
N ILE A 280 -8.85 -1.01 -22.11
CA ILE A 280 -8.71 -1.26 -20.67
C ILE A 280 -8.98 0.03 -19.89
N MET A 281 -8.49 1.17 -20.40
CA MET A 281 -8.74 2.47 -19.80
C MET A 281 -10.24 2.84 -19.84
N ALA A 282 -10.93 2.54 -20.93
CA ALA A 282 -12.39 2.75 -21.03
C ALA A 282 -13.16 1.93 -19.99
N MET A 283 -12.79 0.65 -19.79
CA MET A 283 -13.37 -0.20 -18.75
C MET A 283 -13.07 0.32 -17.35
N ALA A 284 -11.82 0.72 -17.07
CA ALA A 284 -11.43 1.27 -15.78
C ALA A 284 -12.20 2.55 -15.47
N ARG A 285 -12.30 3.47 -16.45
CA ARG A 285 -13.05 4.72 -16.33
C ARG A 285 -14.54 4.46 -16.07
N ALA A 286 -15.17 3.53 -16.79
CA ALA A 286 -16.57 3.19 -16.59
C ALA A 286 -16.83 2.68 -15.15
N VAL A 287 -15.94 1.83 -14.62
CA VAL A 287 -16.02 1.33 -13.25
C VAL A 287 -15.81 2.45 -12.23
N MET A 288 -14.80 3.28 -12.43
CA MET A 288 -14.46 4.37 -11.50
C MET A 288 -15.59 5.39 -11.41
N ARG A 289 -16.11 5.84 -12.55
CA ARG A 289 -17.19 6.84 -12.60
C ARG A 289 -18.54 6.30 -12.13
N ASN A 290 -18.83 5.01 -12.33
CA ASN A 290 -20.02 4.39 -11.76
C ASN A 290 -19.96 4.33 -10.23
N GLN A 291 -18.79 4.06 -9.67
CA GLN A 291 -18.59 3.92 -8.23
C GLN A 291 -18.45 5.27 -7.52
N TYR A 292 -17.88 6.25 -8.19
CA TYR A 292 -17.60 7.59 -7.66
C TYR A 292 -18.10 8.64 -8.66
N PRO A 293 -19.37 9.06 -8.54
CA PRO A 293 -19.91 10.13 -9.36
C PRO A 293 -19.27 11.48 -8.98
N GLY A 294 -19.19 12.40 -9.95
CA GLY A 294 -18.53 13.70 -9.76
C GLY A 294 -17.12 13.72 -10.33
N GLU A 295 -16.31 14.69 -9.89
CA GLU A 295 -14.98 14.93 -10.45
C GLU A 295 -13.86 14.85 -9.42
N VAL A 296 -14.20 14.77 -8.14
CA VAL A 296 -13.24 14.75 -7.02
C VAL A 296 -13.70 13.74 -5.96
N GLY A 297 -12.75 13.03 -5.42
CA GLY A 297 -12.93 12.16 -4.28
C GLY A 297 -13.06 10.68 -4.62
N TYR A 298 -12.31 9.88 -3.89
CA TYR A 298 -12.38 8.43 -3.89
C TYR A 298 -12.40 7.89 -2.47
N ASN A 299 -12.89 6.67 -2.33
CA ASN A 299 -12.77 5.89 -1.09
C ASN A 299 -11.92 4.63 -1.38
N PRO A 300 -10.91 4.31 -0.59
CA PRO A 300 -10.00 3.20 -0.86
C PRO A 300 -10.66 1.82 -0.64
N GLY A 301 -11.84 1.61 -1.19
CA GLY A 301 -12.64 0.38 -1.01
C GLY A 301 -12.33 -0.71 -2.02
N SER A 302 -11.81 -0.38 -3.20
CA SER A 302 -11.44 -1.34 -4.24
C SER A 302 -9.93 -1.36 -4.46
N GLN A 303 -9.41 -2.50 -4.90
CA GLN A 303 -7.98 -2.66 -5.21
C GLN A 303 -7.56 -1.75 -6.37
N MET A 304 -8.44 -1.56 -7.34
CA MET A 304 -8.19 -0.65 -8.47
C MET A 304 -7.99 0.79 -8.01
N ILE A 305 -8.83 1.29 -7.09
CA ILE A 305 -8.67 2.64 -6.53
C ILE A 305 -7.40 2.77 -5.69
N GLN A 306 -6.98 1.71 -5.00
CA GLN A 306 -5.70 1.71 -4.29
C GLN A 306 -4.51 1.79 -5.27
N ILE A 307 -4.57 1.07 -6.39
CA ILE A 307 -3.54 1.18 -7.44
C ILE A 307 -3.57 2.58 -8.09
N ALA A 308 -4.73 3.15 -8.36
CA ALA A 308 -4.83 4.53 -8.81
C ALA A 308 -4.15 5.49 -7.82
N GLY A 309 -4.44 5.33 -6.52
CA GLY A 309 -3.83 6.14 -5.47
C GLY A 309 -2.31 6.07 -5.44
N ILE A 310 -1.69 4.89 -5.51
CA ILE A 310 -0.23 4.83 -5.54
C ILE A 310 0.36 5.34 -6.86
N SER A 311 -0.40 5.26 -7.97
CA SER A 311 0.03 5.71 -9.31
C SER A 311 0.00 7.22 -9.47
N VAL A 312 -0.93 7.91 -8.82
CA VAL A 312 -1.03 9.38 -8.85
C VAL A 312 0.22 10.03 -8.25
N LEU A 313 0.78 9.43 -7.19
CA LEU A 313 2.01 9.93 -6.55
C LEU A 313 3.30 9.31 -7.11
N ASP A 314 3.24 8.53 -8.21
CA ASP A 314 4.43 7.99 -8.87
C ASP A 314 5.42 9.09 -9.33
N PRO A 315 4.97 10.25 -9.89
CA PRO A 315 5.87 11.36 -10.19
C PRO A 315 6.65 11.89 -8.97
N LEU A 316 6.04 11.89 -7.77
CA LEU A 316 6.72 12.26 -6.53
C LEU A 316 7.85 11.28 -6.19
N ASP A 317 7.61 9.97 -6.38
CA ASP A 317 8.60 8.93 -6.15
C ASP A 317 9.80 9.07 -7.08
N HIS A 318 9.54 9.29 -8.38
CA HIS A 318 10.58 9.48 -9.39
C HIS A 318 11.34 10.80 -9.21
N MET A 319 10.65 11.87 -8.84
CA MET A 319 11.31 13.12 -8.48
C MET A 319 12.28 12.91 -7.31
N ALA A 320 11.85 12.22 -6.25
CA ALA A 320 12.70 11.96 -5.09
C ALA A 320 13.90 11.07 -5.42
N LYS A 321 13.71 9.98 -6.20
CA LYS A 321 14.76 9.00 -6.48
C LYS A 321 15.64 9.36 -7.66
N ASP A 322 15.04 9.78 -8.77
CA ASP A 322 15.73 9.89 -10.06
C ASP A 322 16.22 11.33 -10.32
N LEU A 323 15.48 12.37 -9.87
CA LEU A 323 15.88 13.76 -10.08
C LEU A 323 16.72 14.30 -8.94
N ILE A 324 16.26 14.17 -7.67
CA ILE A 324 17.00 14.64 -6.49
C ILE A 324 18.06 13.62 -6.05
N GLY A 325 17.83 12.31 -6.32
CA GLY A 325 18.77 11.25 -5.95
C GLY A 325 18.72 10.84 -4.47
N ILE A 326 17.55 10.99 -3.80
CA ILE A 326 17.41 10.67 -2.38
C ILE A 326 17.52 9.16 -2.18
N ARG A 327 18.62 8.70 -1.60
CA ARG A 327 18.89 7.27 -1.40
C ARG A 327 17.98 6.62 -0.36
N HIS A 328 17.69 7.32 0.73
CA HIS A 328 16.94 6.82 1.88
C HIS A 328 15.52 7.42 1.89
N TYR A 329 14.74 7.11 0.84
CA TYR A 329 13.36 7.52 0.67
C TYR A 329 12.46 6.31 0.57
N ILE A 330 11.33 6.32 1.28
CA ILE A 330 10.28 5.30 1.24
C ILE A 330 8.92 5.95 1.28
N ARG A 331 7.98 5.42 0.52
CA ARG A 331 6.58 5.83 0.55
C ARG A 331 5.65 4.65 0.81
N TYR A 332 4.65 4.89 1.64
CA TYR A 332 3.54 3.98 1.89
C TYR A 332 2.21 4.73 1.72
N MET A 333 1.54 4.59 0.59
CA MET A 333 0.37 5.37 0.18
C MET A 333 0.70 6.89 0.15
N ASP A 334 0.05 7.67 1.01
CA ASP A 334 0.22 9.11 1.20
C ASP A 334 1.33 9.50 2.21
N ASP A 335 1.79 8.54 3.02
CA ASP A 335 2.90 8.75 3.95
C ASP A 335 4.25 8.51 3.27
N ALA A 336 5.16 9.48 3.28
CA ALA A 336 6.53 9.29 2.82
C ALA A 336 7.56 9.80 3.82
N VAL A 337 8.71 9.13 3.85
CA VAL A 337 9.83 9.43 4.74
C VAL A 337 11.12 9.46 3.94
N ALA A 338 11.89 10.53 4.08
CA ALA A 338 13.26 10.64 3.58
C ALA A 338 14.22 10.93 4.73
N ILE A 339 15.40 10.28 4.73
CA ILE A 339 16.49 10.54 5.68
C ILE A 339 17.63 11.19 4.90
N LEU A 340 18.05 12.37 5.34
CA LEU A 340 19.04 13.23 4.68
C LEU A 340 20.17 13.62 5.66
N PRO A 341 21.36 13.93 5.14
CA PRO A 341 22.50 14.28 5.97
C PRO A 341 22.33 15.62 6.68
N THR A 342 21.77 16.65 6.01
CA THR A 342 21.70 18.01 6.53
C THR A 342 20.28 18.54 6.59
N ARG A 343 20.07 19.58 7.37
CA ARG A 343 18.80 20.28 7.51
C ARG A 343 18.39 20.95 6.20
N GLU A 344 19.34 21.59 5.56
CA GLU A 344 19.13 22.33 4.31
C GLU A 344 18.68 21.40 3.18
N GLU A 345 19.24 20.20 3.09
CA GLU A 345 18.79 19.19 2.14
C GLU A 345 17.36 18.71 2.45
N ALA A 346 17.03 18.54 3.73
CA ALA A 346 15.69 18.11 4.14
C ALA A 346 14.64 19.21 3.88
N GLU A 347 14.97 20.48 4.11
CA GLU A 347 14.09 21.62 3.82
C GLU A 347 13.89 21.83 2.30
N ARG A 348 14.96 21.71 1.49
CA ARG A 348 14.85 21.73 0.02
C ARG A 348 14.00 20.57 -0.50
N THR A 349 14.16 19.40 0.09
CA THR A 349 13.34 18.22 -0.27
C THR A 349 11.87 18.44 0.07
N MET A 350 11.56 19.05 1.23
CA MET A 350 10.20 19.39 1.62
C MET A 350 9.55 20.37 0.63
N ALA A 351 10.28 21.40 0.20
CA ALA A 351 9.79 22.36 -0.79
C ALA A 351 9.50 21.67 -2.12
N ALA A 352 10.44 20.85 -2.64
CA ALA A 352 10.26 20.10 -3.88
C ALA A 352 9.08 19.12 -3.83
N PHE A 353 8.83 18.50 -2.67
CA PHE A 353 7.64 17.67 -2.46
C PHE A 353 6.36 18.49 -2.49
N GLY A 354 6.35 19.68 -1.86
CA GLY A 354 5.22 20.61 -1.91
C GLY A 354 4.89 21.03 -3.34
N ASP A 355 5.87 21.45 -4.11
CA ASP A 355 5.71 21.87 -5.50
C ASP A 355 5.18 20.73 -6.38
N THR A 356 5.74 19.54 -6.23
CA THR A 356 5.28 18.37 -6.98
C THR A 356 3.85 17.99 -6.63
N LEU A 357 3.48 18.00 -5.33
CA LEU A 357 2.12 17.74 -4.90
C LEU A 357 1.14 18.78 -5.42
N HIS A 358 1.53 20.05 -5.40
CA HIS A 358 0.71 21.16 -5.93
C HIS A 358 0.40 20.97 -7.41
N THR A 359 1.38 20.55 -8.23
CA THR A 359 1.15 20.24 -9.65
C THR A 359 0.19 19.08 -9.88
N LEU A 360 0.09 18.16 -8.90
CA LEU A 360 -0.85 17.05 -8.90
C LEU A 360 -2.21 17.41 -8.28
N GLY A 361 -2.40 18.66 -7.84
CA GLY A 361 -3.62 19.15 -7.19
C GLY A 361 -3.76 18.74 -5.72
N PHE A 362 -2.65 18.52 -5.03
CA PHE A 362 -2.62 18.17 -3.61
C PHE A 362 -1.81 19.17 -2.80
N GLU A 363 -2.07 19.14 -1.48
CA GLU A 363 -1.35 19.96 -0.52
C GLU A 363 -0.71 19.07 0.57
N LEU A 364 0.43 19.48 1.08
CA LEU A 364 1.02 18.90 2.27
C LEU A 364 0.09 19.11 3.48
N ASN A 365 -0.03 18.10 4.32
CA ASN A 365 -0.72 18.24 5.60
C ASN A 365 0.16 19.03 6.58
N PRO A 366 -0.16 20.30 6.92
CA PRO A 366 0.73 21.14 7.73
C PRO A 366 0.93 20.65 9.16
N LYS A 367 0.04 19.78 9.67
CA LYS A 367 0.14 19.22 11.02
C LYS A 367 1.02 18.00 11.11
N LYS A 368 1.28 17.33 9.98
CA LYS A 368 2.01 16.06 9.96
C LYS A 368 3.28 16.11 9.12
N SER A 369 3.32 16.99 8.09
CA SER A 369 4.50 17.17 7.27
C SER A 369 5.49 18.06 8.00
N ARG A 370 6.71 17.56 8.19
CA ARG A 370 7.72 18.26 9.00
C ARG A 370 9.14 17.81 8.67
N VAL A 371 10.08 18.73 8.91
CA VAL A 371 11.53 18.46 8.91
C VAL A 371 12.00 18.49 10.37
N TYR A 372 12.75 17.45 10.79
CA TYR A 372 13.22 17.34 12.18
C TYR A 372 14.45 16.44 12.27
N PRO A 373 15.24 16.54 13.36
CA PRO A 373 16.42 15.72 13.54
C PRO A 373 16.10 14.22 13.64
N LEU A 374 16.93 13.36 13.03
CA LEU A 374 16.78 11.90 13.09
C LEU A 374 16.80 11.34 14.52
N ARG A 375 17.53 12.00 15.44
CA ARG A 375 17.57 11.62 16.86
C ARG A 375 16.23 11.66 17.58
N ASP A 376 15.27 12.45 17.07
CA ASP A 376 13.93 12.57 17.65
C ASP A 376 13.08 11.33 17.36
N GLY A 377 13.57 10.44 16.50
CA GLY A 377 12.88 9.24 16.07
C GLY A 377 11.88 9.48 14.94
N ILE A 378 11.50 8.42 14.25
CA ILE A 378 10.57 8.46 13.11
C ILE A 378 9.30 7.71 13.47
N GLU A 379 8.17 8.41 13.46
CA GLU A 379 6.86 7.77 13.57
C GLU A 379 6.42 7.29 12.18
N PHE A 380 6.32 5.96 11.98
CA PHE A 380 5.91 5.40 10.69
C PHE A 380 5.13 4.10 10.85
N LEU A 381 3.98 4.00 10.18
CA LEU A 381 3.12 2.81 10.13
C LEU A 381 2.83 2.16 11.49
N GLY A 382 2.53 3.02 12.49
CA GLY A 382 2.10 2.60 13.82
C GLY A 382 3.22 2.25 14.80
N PHE A 383 4.47 2.54 14.45
CA PHE A 383 5.65 2.35 15.29
C PHE A 383 6.51 3.62 15.35
N ASP A 384 7.30 3.72 16.42
CA ASP A 384 8.33 4.73 16.61
C ASP A 384 9.70 4.08 16.37
N PHE A 385 10.46 4.63 15.43
CA PHE A 385 11.79 4.14 15.05
C PHE A 385 12.86 5.02 15.62
N HIS A 386 13.88 4.43 16.22
CA HIS A 386 15.01 5.13 16.82
C HIS A 386 16.34 4.54 16.33
N LEU A 387 17.26 5.42 15.96
CA LEU A 387 18.62 5.06 15.64
C LEU A 387 19.46 5.29 16.90
N THR A 388 20.13 4.24 17.38
CA THR A 388 21.04 4.36 18.53
C THR A 388 22.41 4.90 18.11
N ASP A 389 23.18 5.39 19.06
CA ASP A 389 24.58 5.84 18.84
C ASP A 389 25.49 4.70 18.35
N THR A 390 25.08 3.46 18.52
CA THR A 390 25.80 2.27 18.02
C THR A 390 25.31 1.78 16.66
N GLY A 391 24.38 2.52 16.00
CA GLY A 391 23.85 2.21 14.67
C GLY A 391 22.75 1.14 14.63
N LYS A 392 22.21 0.74 15.78
CA LYS A 392 21.04 -0.14 15.81
C LYS A 392 19.77 0.67 15.50
N ALA A 393 18.97 0.20 14.55
CA ALA A 393 17.65 0.74 14.29
C ALA A 393 16.62 -0.07 15.10
N LEU A 394 16.03 0.55 16.11
CA LEU A 394 15.02 -0.02 17.00
C LEU A 394 13.63 0.44 16.55
N MET A 395 12.62 -0.40 16.80
CA MET A 395 11.23 -0.13 16.42
C MET A 395 10.30 -0.46 17.59
N PHE A 396 9.64 0.53 18.15
CA PHE A 396 8.77 0.39 19.33
C PHE A 396 7.31 0.65 18.98
N VAL A 397 6.40 -0.02 19.68
CA VAL A 397 4.97 0.29 19.61
C VAL A 397 4.71 1.65 20.22
N LYS A 398 3.96 2.49 19.54
CA LYS A 398 3.58 3.83 20.03
C LYS A 398 2.89 3.76 21.40
N PRO A 399 3.26 4.62 22.36
CA PRO A 399 2.60 4.66 23.67
C PRO A 399 1.08 4.88 23.61
N SER A 400 0.60 5.68 22.65
CA SER A 400 -0.83 5.89 22.40
C SER A 400 -1.55 4.60 22.04
N ASN A 401 -0.95 3.74 21.20
CA ASN A 401 -1.52 2.44 20.82
C ASN A 401 -1.69 1.51 22.03
N VAL A 402 -0.70 1.48 22.93
CA VAL A 402 -0.78 0.71 24.18
C VAL A 402 -1.92 1.21 25.08
N LYS A 403 -2.05 2.55 25.23
CA LYS A 403 -3.10 3.18 26.00
C LYS A 403 -4.50 2.83 25.45
N ASP A 404 -4.65 2.90 24.13
CA ASP A 404 -5.91 2.61 23.45
C ASP A 404 -6.27 1.12 23.54
N MET A 405 -5.30 0.23 23.38
CA MET A 405 -5.50 -1.20 23.62
C MET A 405 -6.00 -1.47 25.03
N ARG A 406 -5.32 -0.94 26.06
CA ARG A 406 -5.72 -1.16 27.44
C ARG A 406 -7.12 -0.66 27.73
N ARG A 407 -7.49 0.52 27.23
CA ARG A 407 -8.85 1.08 27.38
C ARG A 407 -9.90 0.18 26.72
N ARG A 408 -9.62 -0.29 25.50
CA ARG A 408 -10.51 -1.17 24.75
C ARG A 408 -10.67 -2.51 25.44
N ILE A 409 -9.60 -3.19 25.80
CA ILE A 409 -9.63 -4.50 26.44
C ILE A 409 -10.34 -4.46 27.79
N ARG A 410 -10.11 -3.43 28.63
CA ARG A 410 -10.87 -3.25 29.89
C ARG A 410 -12.37 -3.16 29.64
N ARG A 411 -12.81 -2.41 28.63
CA ARG A 411 -14.23 -2.31 28.30
C ARG A 411 -14.78 -3.66 27.85
N MET A 412 -14.07 -4.37 26.98
CA MET A 412 -14.49 -5.70 26.51
C MET A 412 -14.54 -6.72 27.66
N ALA A 413 -13.55 -6.71 28.55
CA ALA A 413 -13.53 -7.59 29.72
C ALA A 413 -14.75 -7.36 30.63
N ARG A 414 -15.13 -6.11 30.90
CA ARG A 414 -16.37 -5.80 31.65
C ARG A 414 -17.62 -6.35 30.98
N LEU A 415 -17.71 -6.26 29.66
CA LEU A 415 -18.84 -6.83 28.91
C LEU A 415 -18.85 -8.36 29.00
N ALA A 416 -17.68 -8.98 28.98
CA ALA A 416 -17.57 -10.44 29.14
C ALA A 416 -17.95 -10.91 30.56
N GLN A 417 -17.51 -10.18 31.60
CA GLN A 417 -17.89 -10.43 32.99
C GLN A 417 -19.41 -10.30 33.24
N THR A 418 -20.09 -9.43 32.49
CA THR A 418 -21.56 -9.27 32.58
C THR A 418 -22.33 -10.17 31.61
N GLY A 419 -21.70 -11.13 30.96
CA GLY A 419 -22.33 -12.06 30.00
C GLY A 419 -22.75 -11.46 28.66
N LYS A 420 -22.40 -10.18 28.39
CA LYS A 420 -22.75 -9.47 27.15
C LYS A 420 -21.78 -9.75 25.98
N MET A 421 -20.67 -10.44 26.24
CA MET A 421 -19.63 -10.79 25.27
C MET A 421 -18.98 -12.11 25.70
N TYR A 422 -18.47 -12.89 24.76
CA TYR A 422 -17.68 -14.08 25.10
C TYR A 422 -16.25 -13.69 25.45
N ARG A 423 -15.65 -14.38 26.44
CA ARG A 423 -14.24 -14.18 26.79
C ARG A 423 -13.30 -14.42 25.59
N SER A 424 -13.59 -15.39 24.74
CA SER A 424 -12.84 -15.69 23.53
C SER A 424 -12.71 -14.47 22.60
N GLU A 425 -13.72 -13.59 22.56
CA GLU A 425 -13.67 -12.37 21.74
C GLU A 425 -12.68 -11.35 22.31
N VAL A 426 -12.55 -11.30 23.63
CA VAL A 426 -11.55 -10.45 24.32
C VAL A 426 -10.15 -11.03 24.09
N ASP A 427 -10.00 -12.35 24.22
CA ASP A 427 -8.73 -13.07 23.97
C ASP A 427 -8.24 -12.83 22.53
N GLU A 428 -9.11 -12.98 21.52
CA GLU A 428 -8.81 -12.70 20.11
C GLU A 428 -8.38 -11.25 19.90
N SER A 429 -9.09 -10.30 20.51
CA SER A 429 -8.78 -8.87 20.40
C SER A 429 -7.43 -8.52 21.03
N TYR A 430 -7.10 -9.14 22.18
CA TYR A 430 -5.81 -8.95 22.84
C TYR A 430 -4.67 -9.62 22.04
N GLN A 431 -4.88 -10.83 21.55
CA GLN A 431 -3.90 -11.56 20.74
C GLN A 431 -3.56 -10.80 19.45
N GLY A 432 -4.55 -10.22 18.76
CA GLY A 432 -4.31 -9.41 17.57
C GLY A 432 -3.43 -8.18 17.86
N TRP A 433 -3.57 -7.54 19.01
CA TRP A 433 -2.66 -6.47 19.44
C TRP A 433 -1.26 -7.02 19.78
N ARG A 434 -1.19 -8.15 20.47
CA ARG A 434 0.06 -8.79 20.85
C ARG A 434 0.89 -9.18 19.61
N ASP A 435 0.24 -9.73 18.59
CA ASP A 435 0.85 -10.07 17.30
C ASP A 435 1.36 -8.82 16.57
N HIS A 436 0.62 -7.72 16.63
CA HIS A 436 1.11 -6.44 16.12
C HIS A 436 2.33 -5.95 16.91
N ALA A 437 2.30 -6.00 18.23
CA ALA A 437 3.39 -5.54 19.09
C ALA A 437 4.66 -6.40 18.94
N SER A 438 4.53 -7.71 18.65
CA SER A 438 5.66 -8.62 18.47
C SER A 438 6.50 -8.34 17.22
N LYS A 439 5.98 -7.53 16.29
CA LYS A 439 6.73 -7.07 15.11
C LYS A 439 7.81 -6.04 15.43
N GLY A 440 7.74 -5.43 16.61
CA GLY A 440 8.72 -4.46 17.09
C GLY A 440 9.63 -5.00 18.21
N ASP A 441 10.58 -4.17 18.63
CA ASP A 441 11.49 -4.45 19.76
C ASP A 441 10.72 -4.29 21.09
N SER A 442 9.65 -5.05 21.28
CA SER A 442 8.62 -4.84 22.31
C SER A 442 8.52 -5.96 23.35
N PHE A 443 9.54 -6.83 23.47
CA PHE A 443 9.49 -7.99 24.38
C PHE A 443 9.10 -7.63 25.82
N GLY A 444 9.77 -6.64 26.43
CA GLY A 444 9.45 -6.19 27.79
C GLY A 444 8.04 -5.59 27.91
N LEU A 445 7.56 -4.88 26.88
CA LEU A 445 6.19 -4.35 26.80
C LEU A 445 5.17 -5.48 26.77
N ILE A 446 5.38 -6.48 25.92
CA ILE A 446 4.49 -7.64 25.77
C ILE A 446 4.40 -8.39 27.10
N ARG A 447 5.53 -8.70 27.74
CA ARG A 447 5.55 -9.37 29.05
C ARG A 447 4.75 -8.64 30.12
N ARG A 448 4.92 -7.31 30.23
CA ARG A 448 4.12 -6.48 31.16
C ARG A 448 2.64 -6.43 30.80
N SER A 449 2.32 -6.43 29.51
CA SER A 449 0.94 -6.40 29.04
C SER A 449 0.25 -7.76 29.22
N ASP A 450 0.96 -8.88 29.04
CA ASP A 450 0.44 -10.22 29.30
C ASP A 450 0.12 -10.39 30.81
N ALA A 451 0.99 -9.91 31.70
CA ALA A 451 0.76 -9.94 33.14
C ALA A 451 -0.48 -9.07 33.51
N TRP A 452 -0.58 -7.87 32.95
CA TRP A 452 -1.74 -6.99 33.12
C TRP A 452 -3.03 -7.64 32.60
N TYR A 453 -3.02 -8.27 31.43
CA TYR A 453 -4.17 -8.93 30.82
C TYR A 453 -4.69 -10.10 31.70
N LYS A 454 -3.77 -10.94 32.19
CA LYS A 454 -4.10 -12.03 33.11
C LYS A 454 -4.74 -11.50 34.41
N GLY A 455 -4.30 -10.33 34.88
CA GLY A 455 -4.86 -9.68 36.07
C GLY A 455 -6.30 -9.21 35.92
N LEU A 456 -6.81 -9.02 34.70
CA LEU A 456 -8.22 -8.63 34.46
C LEU A 456 -9.22 -9.76 34.76
N TRP A 457 -8.74 -11.00 34.89
CA TRP A 457 -9.53 -12.21 35.08
C TRP A 457 -9.30 -12.89 36.44
N LYS A 458 -8.54 -12.25 37.31
CA LYS A 458 -8.43 -12.66 38.71
C LYS A 458 -9.59 -12.04 39.46
N GLU A 459 -10.32 -12.88 40.18
CA GLU A 459 -11.32 -12.48 41.17
C GLU A 459 -10.66 -11.73 42.32
#